data_0aa32a029ce4bb8e5395633d7df9ae49
#
_entry.id   0aa32a029ce4bb8e5395633d7df9ae49
#
_cell.length_a   1.000
_cell.length_b   1.000
_cell.length_c   1.000
_cell.angle_alpha   90.00
_cell.angle_beta   90.00
_cell.angle_gamma   90.00
#
_symmetry.space_group_name_H-M   'P 1'
#
loop_
_entity.id
_entity.type
_entity.pdbx_description
1 polymer ?
#
loop_
_entity_poly.entity_id
_entity_poly.type
_entity_poly.pdbx_seq_one_letter_code
_entity_poly.pdbx_strand_id
1 'polypeptide(L)'
;MARVLMMTDFTESYGNKLLQGIIKYSHEHSPWVVGKIPLSFRDGNQLKTAADIASHWKADAIIGQFRSFEDIRPFQERGIIPVAQDYLQTFPGIINITGDYLEAGRMAARYFIDKGVKHFAYYGLNGIVWSDGRRNGFMEVAARNADVLLRKSDIREIRNLKTSWWYNADKLIHWLRSLPKPVGIYCCDDNKAYTIIEACSQAQQAGLRIPEDILLLGTDNDETVCQLCLPQLSSVALDVEIAGYQVATLIEYLLGFPPQERSRHYSDIIVRPTHIVTRHSTDALVNDNPYISRILRYIGDNVGKPIRVEELVALVPMSRRSLEDTFSQSMGTSIYQYIIQTRVSRFQKLIQNGQSPSQAALEMGMDYKVLAREFKRINGLSPKEYIQSKL
;
A
#
# COMPACT_ATOMS: atom_id res chain seq x y z
N MET A 1 2.31 -31.73 16.87
CA MET A 1 1.34 -30.65 16.59
C MET A 1 1.85 -29.41 17.31
N ALA A 2 2.36 -28.44 16.58
CA ALA A 2 2.92 -27.22 17.17
C ALA A 2 1.82 -26.31 17.75
N ARG A 3 2.15 -25.62 18.83
CA ARG A 3 1.26 -24.68 19.55
C ARG A 3 1.91 -23.30 19.52
N VAL A 4 1.36 -22.39 18.75
CA VAL A 4 1.95 -21.06 18.52
C VAL A 4 1.01 -19.98 19.03
N LEU A 5 1.56 -19.04 19.79
CA LEU A 5 0.84 -17.84 20.22
C LEU A 5 1.22 -16.66 19.31
N MET A 6 0.23 -15.85 19.00
CA MET A 6 0.43 -14.60 18.26
C MET A 6 -0.03 -13.41 19.10
N MET A 7 0.90 -12.50 19.40
CA MET A 7 0.68 -11.22 20.10
C MET A 7 0.99 -10.08 19.13
N THR A 8 0.15 -9.94 18.12
CA THR A 8 0.27 -8.96 17.03
C THR A 8 -1.02 -8.19 16.88
N ASP A 9 -0.98 -7.10 16.13
CA ASP A 9 -2.19 -6.33 15.85
C ASP A 9 -3.03 -6.99 14.76
N PHE A 10 -4.17 -7.56 15.15
CA PHE A 10 -5.14 -8.16 14.24
C PHE A 10 -6.21 -7.17 13.74
N THR A 11 -6.15 -5.91 14.19
CA THR A 11 -7.00 -4.85 13.62
C THR A 11 -6.48 -4.35 12.29
N GLU A 12 -5.22 -4.67 11.97
CA GLU A 12 -4.56 -4.37 10.70
C GLU A 12 -4.42 -5.64 9.85
N SER A 13 -4.33 -5.47 8.53
CA SER A 13 -4.22 -6.61 7.59
C SER A 13 -2.94 -7.41 7.75
N TYR A 14 -1.84 -6.78 8.19
CA TYR A 14 -0.53 -7.43 8.33
C TYR A 14 -0.59 -8.67 9.22
N GLY A 15 -1.12 -8.54 10.44
CA GLY A 15 -1.25 -9.67 11.37
C GLY A 15 -2.14 -10.78 10.84
N ASN A 16 -3.21 -10.42 10.12
CA ASN A 16 -4.12 -11.39 9.51
C ASN A 16 -3.46 -12.12 8.32
N LYS A 17 -2.75 -11.43 7.44
CA LYS A 17 -2.00 -12.03 6.33
C LYS A 17 -0.88 -12.97 6.82
N LEU A 18 -0.16 -12.56 7.87
CA LEU A 18 0.85 -13.42 8.51
C LEU A 18 0.23 -14.72 9.02
N LEU A 19 -0.91 -14.63 9.70
CA LEU A 19 -1.66 -15.79 10.17
C LEU A 19 -2.16 -16.67 9.00
N GLN A 20 -2.62 -16.09 7.90
CA GLN A 20 -3.02 -16.84 6.71
C GLN A 20 -1.89 -17.70 6.16
N GLY A 21 -0.66 -17.17 6.10
CA GLY A 21 0.52 -17.94 5.71
C GLY A 21 0.81 -19.12 6.66
N ILE A 22 0.69 -18.89 7.98
CA ILE A 22 0.84 -19.96 9.00
C ILE A 22 -0.25 -21.03 8.84
N ILE A 23 -1.50 -20.63 8.63
CA ILE A 23 -2.63 -21.55 8.40
C ILE A 23 -2.38 -22.40 7.15
N LYS A 24 -1.92 -21.78 6.06
CA LYS A 24 -1.60 -22.49 4.83
C LYS A 24 -0.55 -23.57 5.06
N TYR A 25 0.55 -23.23 5.76
CA TYR A 25 1.58 -24.20 6.14
C TYR A 25 0.98 -25.36 6.95
N SER A 26 0.17 -25.03 7.96
CA SER A 26 -0.48 -26.00 8.84
C SER A 26 -1.38 -26.98 8.07
N HIS A 27 -2.09 -26.55 7.03
CA HIS A 27 -2.95 -27.40 6.21
C HIS A 27 -2.13 -28.31 5.27
N GLU A 28 -0.97 -27.86 4.80
CA GLU A 28 -0.15 -28.59 3.84
C GLU A 28 0.79 -29.61 4.52
N HIS A 29 1.11 -29.45 5.82
CA HIS A 29 2.09 -30.28 6.53
C HIS A 29 1.49 -31.00 7.75
N SER A 30 1.53 -30.32 8.91
CA SER A 30 1.01 -30.87 10.16
C SER A 30 0.09 -29.88 10.86
N PRO A 31 -1.02 -30.32 11.47
CA PRO A 31 -1.96 -29.41 12.13
C PRO A 31 -1.29 -28.62 13.25
N TRP A 32 -1.47 -27.31 13.27
CA TRP A 32 -1.02 -26.40 14.32
C TRP A 32 -2.19 -25.88 15.12
N VAL A 33 -1.94 -25.53 16.38
CA VAL A 33 -2.89 -24.79 17.21
C VAL A 33 -2.36 -23.39 17.38
N VAL A 34 -3.11 -22.41 16.91
CA VAL A 34 -2.74 -21.00 17.00
C VAL A 34 -3.65 -20.28 17.98
N GLY A 35 -3.06 -19.70 19.03
CA GLY A 35 -3.72 -18.84 19.99
C GLY A 35 -3.43 -17.37 19.70
N LYS A 36 -4.44 -16.50 19.86
CA LYS A 36 -4.28 -15.05 19.73
C LYS A 36 -4.26 -14.41 21.10
N ILE A 37 -3.21 -13.65 21.41
CA ILE A 37 -3.10 -12.83 22.61
C ILE A 37 -3.35 -11.36 22.21
N PRO A 38 -4.23 -10.64 22.91
CA PRO A 38 -4.44 -9.21 22.66
C PRO A 38 -3.13 -8.42 22.77
N LEU A 39 -2.91 -7.47 21.89
CA LEU A 39 -1.68 -6.66 21.85
C LEU A 39 -1.47 -5.86 23.17
N SER A 40 -2.54 -5.57 23.92
CA SER A 40 -2.47 -4.94 25.23
C SER A 40 -1.60 -5.70 26.24
N PHE A 41 -1.43 -7.02 26.07
CA PHE A 41 -0.54 -7.84 26.90
C PHE A 41 0.95 -7.55 26.69
N ARG A 42 1.31 -6.76 25.67
CA ARG A 42 2.66 -6.28 25.46
C ARG A 42 3.15 -5.31 26.54
N ASP A 43 2.25 -4.73 27.33
CA ASP A 43 2.55 -3.62 28.23
C ASP A 43 2.70 -4.05 29.70
N GLY A 44 3.86 -3.71 30.30
CA GLY A 44 4.10 -3.80 31.74
C GLY A 44 3.96 -5.22 32.32
N ASN A 45 3.27 -5.34 33.45
CA ASN A 45 3.09 -6.63 34.13
C ASN A 45 2.26 -7.65 33.35
N GLN A 46 1.50 -7.21 32.35
CA GLN A 46 0.68 -8.12 31.53
C GLN A 46 1.56 -9.03 30.65
N LEU A 47 2.78 -8.61 30.31
CA LEU A 47 3.70 -9.43 29.53
C LEU A 47 4.18 -10.67 30.30
N LYS A 48 4.42 -10.56 31.64
CA LYS A 48 4.68 -11.72 32.50
C LYS A 48 3.50 -12.67 32.49
N THR A 49 2.29 -12.14 32.62
CA THR A 49 1.05 -12.90 32.50
C THR A 49 0.94 -13.62 31.17
N ALA A 50 1.32 -12.96 30.05
CA ALA A 50 1.34 -13.58 28.74
C ALA A 50 2.34 -14.77 28.67
N ALA A 51 3.53 -14.64 29.29
CA ALA A 51 4.52 -15.70 29.36
C ALA A 51 4.05 -16.88 30.24
N ASP A 52 3.36 -16.60 31.34
CA ASP A 52 2.78 -17.63 32.21
C ASP A 52 1.63 -18.37 31.50
N ILE A 53 0.76 -17.65 30.80
CA ILE A 53 -0.29 -18.24 29.95
C ILE A 53 0.35 -19.12 28.88
N ALA A 54 1.38 -18.62 28.19
CA ALA A 54 2.09 -19.36 27.15
C ALA A 54 2.68 -20.67 27.69
N SER A 55 3.30 -20.62 28.87
CA SER A 55 3.86 -21.81 29.55
C SER A 55 2.77 -22.80 29.95
N HIS A 56 1.70 -22.32 30.57
CA HIS A 56 0.56 -23.16 30.99
C HIS A 56 -0.12 -23.81 29.76
N TRP A 57 -0.26 -23.04 28.70
CA TRP A 57 -0.82 -23.52 27.42
C TRP A 57 0.14 -24.42 26.65
N LYS A 58 1.39 -24.59 27.13
CA LYS A 58 2.48 -25.36 26.48
C LYS A 58 2.75 -24.86 25.07
N ALA A 59 2.94 -23.55 24.92
CA ALA A 59 3.30 -22.96 23.65
C ALA A 59 4.73 -23.37 23.25
N ASP A 60 4.92 -23.75 21.99
CA ASP A 60 6.23 -24.02 21.40
C ASP A 60 6.91 -22.73 20.93
N ALA A 61 6.12 -21.76 20.44
CA ALA A 61 6.61 -20.47 19.98
C ALA A 61 5.63 -19.33 20.26
N ILE A 62 6.16 -18.11 20.31
CA ILE A 62 5.39 -16.87 20.33
C ILE A 62 5.86 -15.95 19.21
N ILE A 63 4.92 -15.45 18.41
CA ILE A 63 5.14 -14.41 17.40
C ILE A 63 4.55 -13.12 17.96
N GLY A 64 5.37 -12.07 18.13
CA GLY A 64 4.86 -10.87 18.75
C GLY A 64 5.68 -9.61 18.52
N GLN A 65 5.06 -8.47 18.78
CA GLN A 65 5.73 -7.17 18.80
C GLN A 65 6.28 -6.90 20.20
N PHE A 66 7.59 -6.92 20.34
CA PHE A 66 8.28 -6.65 21.61
C PHE A 66 8.92 -5.27 21.59
N ARG A 67 9.11 -4.66 22.77
CA ARG A 67 9.76 -3.35 22.92
C ARG A 67 11.24 -3.47 23.27
N SER A 68 11.58 -4.50 24.03
CA SER A 68 12.92 -4.72 24.54
C SER A 68 13.23 -6.22 24.71
N PHE A 69 14.50 -6.54 24.97
CA PHE A 69 14.90 -7.91 25.31
C PHE A 69 14.29 -8.42 26.63
N GLU A 70 14.01 -7.51 27.57
CA GLU A 70 13.33 -7.86 28.81
C GLU A 70 11.93 -8.41 28.56
N ASP A 71 11.28 -7.95 27.47
CA ASP A 71 9.97 -8.46 27.05
C ASP A 71 10.05 -9.89 26.48
N ILE A 72 11.17 -10.23 25.88
CA ILE A 72 11.40 -11.55 25.22
C ILE A 72 11.88 -12.58 26.22
N ARG A 73 12.71 -12.20 27.20
CA ARG A 73 13.37 -13.07 28.16
C ARG A 73 12.41 -14.03 28.89
N PRO A 74 11.21 -13.61 29.38
CA PRO A 74 10.29 -14.52 30.06
C PRO A 74 9.84 -15.72 29.22
N PHE A 75 9.79 -15.59 27.90
CA PHE A 75 9.45 -16.69 26.98
C PHE A 75 10.66 -17.61 26.77
N GLN A 76 11.86 -17.04 26.56
CA GLN A 76 13.09 -17.83 26.38
C GLN A 76 13.41 -18.70 27.62
N GLU A 77 13.26 -18.14 28.83
CA GLU A 77 13.48 -18.87 30.08
C GLU A 77 12.54 -20.07 30.25
N ARG A 78 11.39 -20.04 29.57
CA ARG A 78 10.42 -21.15 29.53
C ARG A 78 10.60 -22.08 28.35
N GLY A 79 11.67 -21.91 27.55
CA GLY A 79 11.96 -22.74 26.38
C GLY A 79 11.03 -22.47 25.17
N ILE A 80 10.26 -21.39 25.20
CA ILE A 80 9.36 -20.97 24.11
C ILE A 80 10.19 -20.20 23.08
N ILE A 81 10.08 -20.55 21.79
CA ILE A 81 10.79 -19.88 20.68
C ILE A 81 10.18 -18.51 20.46
N PRO A 82 10.92 -17.40 20.70
CA PRO A 82 10.43 -16.07 20.40
C PRO A 82 10.70 -15.72 18.95
N VAL A 83 9.68 -15.16 18.29
CA VAL A 83 9.75 -14.59 16.96
C VAL A 83 9.27 -13.14 17.06
N ALA A 84 10.18 -12.20 16.85
CA ALA A 84 9.89 -10.77 17.00
C ALA A 84 9.38 -10.19 15.67
N GLN A 85 8.17 -9.64 15.66
CA GLN A 85 7.71 -8.78 14.58
C GLN A 85 8.21 -7.36 14.82
N ASP A 86 8.80 -6.73 13.81
CA ASP A 86 9.34 -5.38 13.90
C ASP A 86 8.35 -4.36 14.48
N TYR A 87 8.86 -3.58 15.42
CA TYR A 87 8.14 -2.45 16.02
C TYR A 87 9.10 -1.28 16.28
N LEU A 88 9.67 -1.18 17.49
CA LEU A 88 10.63 -0.12 17.85
C LEU A 88 12.06 -0.45 17.43
N GLN A 89 12.39 -1.72 17.36
CA GLN A 89 13.73 -2.22 17.04
C GLN A 89 13.67 -3.67 16.53
N THR A 90 14.75 -4.12 15.93
CA THR A 90 15.06 -5.53 15.68
C THR A 90 15.90 -6.09 16.83
N PHE A 91 15.92 -7.42 17.00
CA PHE A 91 16.57 -8.07 18.12
C PHE A 91 17.66 -9.03 17.63
N PRO A 92 18.96 -8.69 17.77
CA PRO A 92 20.06 -9.60 17.42
C PRO A 92 19.97 -10.92 18.22
N GLY A 93 20.15 -12.07 17.54
CA GLY A 93 20.07 -13.39 18.18
C GLY A 93 18.67 -13.89 18.48
N ILE A 94 17.64 -13.21 17.96
CA ILE A 94 16.24 -13.62 17.94
C ILE A 94 15.80 -13.71 16.48
N ILE A 95 14.81 -14.52 16.18
CA ILE A 95 14.18 -14.54 14.86
C ILE A 95 13.37 -13.27 14.71
N ASN A 96 13.68 -12.44 13.70
CA ASN A 96 12.88 -11.27 13.39
C ASN A 96 12.05 -11.51 12.13
N ILE A 97 10.78 -11.07 12.16
CA ILE A 97 9.99 -10.84 10.96
C ILE A 97 10.17 -9.36 10.66
N THR A 98 11.05 -9.07 9.72
CA THR A 98 11.42 -7.72 9.29
C THR A 98 11.03 -7.49 7.83
N GLY A 99 11.16 -6.26 7.32
CA GLY A 99 10.79 -5.94 5.95
C GLY A 99 11.91 -5.26 5.18
N ASP A 100 11.90 -5.43 3.85
CA ASP A 100 12.67 -4.56 2.96
C ASP A 100 11.96 -3.20 2.81
N TYR A 101 11.97 -2.47 3.93
CA TYR A 101 11.29 -1.19 4.05
C TYR A 101 11.90 -0.11 3.16
N LEU A 102 13.22 -0.16 2.95
CA LEU A 102 13.90 0.75 2.04
C LEU A 102 13.39 0.57 0.61
N GLU A 103 13.27 -0.69 0.15
CA GLU A 103 12.79 -0.95 -1.20
C GLU A 103 11.30 -0.58 -1.37
N ALA A 104 10.47 -0.75 -0.35
CA ALA A 104 9.09 -0.27 -0.38
C ALA A 104 9.02 1.25 -0.60
N GLY A 105 9.86 2.01 0.12
CA GLY A 105 9.98 3.46 -0.07
C GLY A 105 10.52 3.84 -1.46
N ARG A 106 11.55 3.14 -1.93
CA ARG A 106 12.11 3.35 -3.28
C ARG A 106 11.08 3.07 -4.38
N MET A 107 10.31 2.00 -4.23
CA MET A 107 9.23 1.65 -5.16
C MET A 107 8.17 2.75 -5.22
N ALA A 108 7.76 3.29 -4.07
CA ALA A 108 6.81 4.39 -3.99
C ALA A 108 7.33 5.66 -4.68
N ALA A 109 8.60 6.01 -4.47
CA ALA A 109 9.20 7.19 -5.10
C ALA A 109 9.31 7.04 -6.62
N ARG A 110 9.79 5.89 -7.12
CA ARG A 110 9.82 5.60 -8.56
C ARG A 110 8.44 5.68 -9.19
N TYR A 111 7.44 5.13 -8.53
CA TYR A 111 6.06 5.20 -9.01
C TYR A 111 5.55 6.63 -9.20
N PHE A 112 5.86 7.55 -8.28
CA PHE A 112 5.49 8.95 -8.45
C PHE A 112 6.30 9.64 -9.54
N ILE A 113 7.57 9.31 -9.71
CA ILE A 113 8.40 9.82 -10.82
C ILE A 113 7.79 9.39 -12.17
N ASP A 114 7.42 8.11 -12.31
CA ASP A 114 6.80 7.56 -13.52
C ASP A 114 5.44 8.22 -13.84
N LYS A 115 4.77 8.73 -12.80
CA LYS A 115 3.54 9.54 -12.93
C LYS A 115 3.79 11.02 -13.26
N GLY A 116 5.04 11.45 -13.35
CA GLY A 116 5.42 12.84 -13.62
C GLY A 116 5.29 13.79 -12.42
N VAL A 117 5.19 13.25 -11.19
CA VAL A 117 5.09 14.06 -9.98
C VAL A 117 6.44 14.66 -9.64
N LYS A 118 6.49 15.98 -9.41
CA LYS A 118 7.71 16.71 -9.06
C LYS A 118 7.82 17.06 -7.59
N HIS A 119 6.71 17.20 -6.88
CA HIS A 119 6.69 17.50 -5.45
C HIS A 119 6.32 16.27 -4.64
N PHE A 120 7.19 15.90 -3.71
CA PHE A 120 7.00 14.73 -2.87
C PHE A 120 6.76 15.14 -1.42
N ALA A 121 5.97 14.33 -0.71
CA ALA A 121 5.77 14.44 0.72
C ALA A 121 5.63 13.05 1.36
N TYR A 122 5.91 12.96 2.64
CA TYR A 122 5.81 11.73 3.43
C TYR A 122 4.97 11.96 4.68
N TYR A 123 4.09 11.00 4.99
CA TYR A 123 3.29 10.98 6.22
C TYR A 123 3.42 9.64 6.94
N GLY A 124 3.92 9.65 8.19
CA GLY A 124 4.22 8.41 8.89
C GLY A 124 4.37 8.55 10.41
N LEU A 125 4.99 7.52 11.00
CA LEU A 125 5.24 7.37 12.43
C LEU A 125 6.74 7.52 12.69
N ASN A 126 7.12 8.35 13.64
CA ASN A 126 8.52 8.56 14.01
C ASN A 126 8.99 7.49 15.00
N GLY A 127 10.17 6.91 14.77
CA GLY A 127 10.78 5.92 15.65
C GLY A 127 10.16 4.53 15.56
N ILE A 128 9.46 4.23 14.48
CA ILE A 128 8.97 2.91 14.14
C ILE A 128 9.80 2.37 12.97
N VAL A 129 10.42 1.21 13.15
CA VAL A 129 11.40 0.62 12.22
C VAL A 129 10.91 0.62 10.78
N TRP A 130 9.69 0.11 10.55
CA TRP A 130 9.13 0.02 9.21
C TRP A 130 8.74 1.38 8.61
N SER A 131 8.26 2.33 9.43
CA SER A 131 7.93 3.67 8.96
C SER A 131 9.20 4.46 8.60
N ASP A 132 10.20 4.44 9.48
CA ASP A 132 11.47 5.12 9.24
C ASP A 132 12.21 4.55 8.02
N GLY A 133 12.20 3.22 7.85
CA GLY A 133 12.78 2.56 6.69
C GLY A 133 12.10 2.95 5.37
N ARG A 134 10.77 2.94 5.34
CA ARG A 134 9.96 3.37 4.18
C ARG A 134 10.24 4.84 3.82
N ARG A 135 10.27 5.73 4.82
CA ARG A 135 10.66 7.14 4.62
C ARG A 135 12.05 7.26 4.01
N ASN A 136 13.04 6.57 4.59
CA ASN A 136 14.42 6.68 4.16
C ASN A 136 14.61 6.22 2.70
N GLY A 137 14.00 5.11 2.30
CA GLY A 137 14.02 4.65 0.91
C GLY A 137 13.34 5.62 -0.06
N PHE A 138 12.22 6.22 0.35
CA PHE A 138 11.52 7.24 -0.43
C PHE A 138 12.37 8.50 -0.62
N MET A 139 12.99 8.98 0.44
CA MET A 139 13.90 10.14 0.41
C MET A 139 15.15 9.88 -0.42
N GLU A 140 15.70 8.67 -0.36
CA GLU A 140 16.91 8.30 -1.13
C GLU A 140 16.70 8.48 -2.63
N VAL A 141 15.57 8.00 -3.17
CA VAL A 141 15.25 8.13 -4.60
C VAL A 141 14.93 9.59 -4.95
N ALA A 142 14.17 10.28 -4.10
CA ALA A 142 13.86 11.70 -4.30
C ALA A 142 15.14 12.56 -4.36
N ALA A 143 16.10 12.33 -3.47
CA ALA A 143 17.36 13.09 -3.43
C ALA A 143 18.28 12.85 -4.65
N ARG A 144 18.11 11.71 -5.33
CA ARG A 144 18.90 11.37 -6.53
C ARG A 144 18.28 11.89 -7.84
N ASN A 145 17.06 12.40 -7.79
CA ASN A 145 16.35 12.90 -8.96
C ASN A 145 16.27 14.44 -8.90
N ALA A 146 16.97 15.11 -9.82
CA ALA A 146 17.05 16.58 -9.87
C ALA A 146 15.68 17.26 -10.13
N ASP A 147 14.72 16.54 -10.73
CA ASP A 147 13.39 17.06 -11.02
C ASP A 147 12.42 16.91 -9.84
N VAL A 148 12.83 16.23 -8.77
CA VAL A 148 11.99 15.98 -7.59
C VAL A 148 12.35 16.94 -6.46
N LEU A 149 11.33 17.56 -5.89
CA LEU A 149 11.44 18.45 -4.73
C LEU A 149 10.82 17.79 -3.51
N LEU A 150 11.63 17.53 -2.50
CA LEU A 150 11.22 17.03 -1.18
C LEU A 150 11.94 17.84 -0.10
N ARG A 151 11.23 18.72 0.58
CA ARG A 151 11.79 19.52 1.67
C ARG A 151 11.59 18.83 3.02
N LYS A 152 12.37 19.19 4.02
CA LYS A 152 12.19 18.68 5.39
C LYS A 152 10.79 19.00 5.95
N SER A 153 10.19 20.12 5.58
CA SER A 153 8.83 20.52 5.95
C SER A 153 7.74 19.63 5.33
N ASP A 154 8.08 18.94 4.25
CA ASP A 154 7.15 18.09 3.51
C ASP A 154 7.09 16.66 4.13
N ILE A 155 7.92 16.40 5.15
CA ILE A 155 7.91 15.18 5.96
C ILE A 155 7.14 15.47 7.23
N ARG A 156 6.05 14.76 7.44
CA ARG A 156 5.24 14.84 8.65
C ARG A 156 5.15 13.50 9.35
N GLU A 157 5.52 13.46 10.61
CA GLU A 157 5.56 12.25 11.42
C GLU A 157 4.84 12.42 12.75
N ILE A 158 4.08 11.40 13.12
CA ILE A 158 3.40 11.31 14.42
C ILE A 158 4.42 10.77 15.42
N ARG A 159 4.70 11.54 16.47
CA ARG A 159 5.67 11.19 17.53
C ARG A 159 5.03 10.49 18.73
N ASN A 160 3.76 10.79 19.02
CA ASN A 160 3.06 10.17 20.12
C ASN A 160 2.29 8.93 19.63
N LEU A 161 2.91 7.77 19.78
CA LEU A 161 2.36 6.49 19.31
C LEU A 161 1.10 6.07 20.08
N LYS A 162 0.93 6.53 21.34
CA LYS A 162 -0.28 6.22 22.14
C LYS A 162 -1.54 6.83 21.57
N THR A 163 -1.39 7.91 20.81
CA THR A 163 -2.50 8.63 20.16
C THR A 163 -2.39 8.61 18.65
N SER A 164 -1.62 7.67 18.08
CA SER A 164 -1.38 7.60 16.64
C SER A 164 -2.64 7.29 15.82
N TRP A 165 -3.66 6.71 16.43
CA TRP A 165 -4.98 6.48 15.83
C TRP A 165 -5.83 7.75 15.72
N TRP A 166 -5.47 8.79 16.50
CA TRP A 166 -6.13 10.10 16.49
C TRP A 166 -5.25 11.15 15.81
N TYR A 167 -5.85 12.07 15.09
CA TYR A 167 -5.13 13.19 14.49
C TYR A 167 -5.86 14.51 14.70
N ASN A 168 -5.11 15.60 14.72
CA ASN A 168 -5.67 16.94 14.73
C ASN A 168 -5.96 17.37 13.29
N ALA A 169 -7.23 17.40 12.90
CA ALA A 169 -7.66 17.69 11.54
C ALA A 169 -7.15 19.06 11.05
N ASP A 170 -7.27 20.13 11.84
CA ASP A 170 -6.85 21.48 11.45
C ASP A 170 -5.35 21.54 11.15
N LYS A 171 -4.52 20.93 12.00
CA LYS A 171 -3.07 20.89 11.80
C LYS A 171 -2.68 20.05 10.57
N LEU A 172 -3.42 19.00 10.30
CA LEU A 172 -3.16 18.16 9.13
C LEU A 172 -3.59 18.89 7.86
N ILE A 173 -4.77 19.47 7.84
CA ILE A 173 -5.28 20.28 6.71
C ILE A 173 -4.35 21.46 6.43
N HIS A 174 -3.88 22.16 7.46
CA HIS A 174 -2.93 23.27 7.29
C HIS A 174 -1.64 22.79 6.61
N TRP A 175 -1.07 21.66 7.04
CA TRP A 175 0.10 21.07 6.39
C TRP A 175 -0.18 20.66 4.95
N LEU A 176 -1.29 19.97 4.66
CA LEU A 176 -1.68 19.60 3.32
C LEU A 176 -1.81 20.80 2.38
N ARG A 177 -2.35 21.92 2.87
CA ARG A 177 -2.46 23.20 2.12
C ARG A 177 -1.10 23.84 1.85
N SER A 178 -0.14 23.70 2.73
CA SER A 178 1.21 24.30 2.58
C SER A 178 2.07 23.57 1.56
N LEU A 179 1.72 22.33 1.18
CA LEU A 179 2.45 21.58 0.17
C LEU A 179 2.22 22.15 -1.23
N PRO A 180 3.25 22.25 -2.09
CA PRO A 180 3.06 22.56 -3.51
C PRO A 180 2.14 21.54 -4.19
N LYS A 181 1.41 21.95 -5.21
CA LYS A 181 0.48 21.11 -5.95
C LYS A 181 0.85 21.04 -7.43
N PRO A 182 0.68 19.89 -8.08
CA PRO A 182 0.31 18.58 -7.51
C PRO A 182 1.44 17.95 -6.70
N VAL A 183 1.08 17.17 -5.66
CA VAL A 183 2.04 16.51 -4.76
C VAL A 183 1.78 15.00 -4.67
N GLY A 184 2.83 14.19 -4.69
CA GLY A 184 2.76 12.78 -4.34
C GLY A 184 3.02 12.60 -2.85
N ILE A 185 2.04 12.13 -2.10
CA ILE A 185 2.17 11.82 -0.68
C ILE A 185 2.27 10.31 -0.51
N TYR A 186 3.39 9.85 0.02
CA TYR A 186 3.59 8.48 0.43
C TYR A 186 3.31 8.33 1.93
N CYS A 187 2.42 7.41 2.30
CA CYS A 187 2.07 7.13 3.68
C CYS A 187 2.72 5.83 4.14
N CYS A 188 3.15 5.81 5.41
CA CYS A 188 3.81 4.64 5.98
C CYS A 188 2.92 3.39 6.00
N ASP A 189 1.60 3.54 6.07
CA ASP A 189 0.60 2.50 6.01
C ASP A 189 -0.72 3.02 5.42
N ASP A 190 -1.66 2.11 5.15
CA ASP A 190 -2.95 2.46 4.55
C ASP A 190 -3.86 3.23 5.51
N ASN A 191 -3.76 2.99 6.83
CA ASN A 191 -4.54 3.73 7.82
C ASN A 191 -4.11 5.20 7.89
N LYS A 192 -2.81 5.49 7.73
CA LYS A 192 -2.32 6.87 7.65
C LYS A 192 -2.74 7.53 6.34
N ALA A 193 -2.79 6.79 5.25
CA ALA A 193 -3.34 7.29 4.00
C ALA A 193 -4.85 7.59 4.12
N TYR A 194 -5.61 6.72 4.79
CA TYR A 194 -7.02 6.99 5.09
C TYR A 194 -7.22 8.28 5.88
N THR A 195 -6.35 8.55 6.87
CA THR A 195 -6.35 9.82 7.63
C THR A 195 -6.20 11.06 6.71
N ILE A 196 -5.35 10.96 5.66
CA ILE A 196 -5.21 12.04 4.67
C ILE A 196 -6.50 12.21 3.86
N ILE A 197 -7.12 11.11 3.42
CA ILE A 197 -8.38 11.16 2.66
C ILE A 197 -9.50 11.80 3.48
N GLU A 198 -9.63 11.40 4.73
CA GLU A 198 -10.61 11.98 5.65
C GLU A 198 -10.39 13.50 5.84
N ALA A 199 -9.13 13.93 6.06
CA ALA A 199 -8.79 15.33 6.17
C ALA A 199 -9.10 16.12 4.88
N CYS A 200 -8.82 15.54 3.71
CA CYS A 200 -9.17 16.14 2.42
C CYS A 200 -10.69 16.26 2.22
N SER A 201 -11.46 15.25 2.65
CA SER A 201 -12.93 15.27 2.56
C SER A 201 -13.53 16.38 3.41
N GLN A 202 -13.01 16.61 4.63
CA GLN A 202 -13.41 17.73 5.48
C GLN A 202 -13.03 19.10 4.86
N ALA A 203 -11.96 19.14 4.08
CA ALA A 203 -11.43 20.34 3.44
C ALA A 203 -11.89 20.54 1.99
N GLN A 204 -12.87 19.77 1.49
CA GLN A 204 -13.33 19.85 0.08
C GLN A 204 -13.73 21.25 -0.37
N GLN A 205 -14.31 22.06 0.51
CA GLN A 205 -14.62 23.48 0.25
C GLN A 205 -13.35 24.35 0.09
N ALA A 206 -12.17 23.81 0.40
CA ALA A 206 -10.90 24.50 0.42
C ALA A 206 -9.91 24.01 -0.66
N GLY A 207 -10.36 23.18 -1.62
CA GLY A 207 -9.60 22.84 -2.83
C GLY A 207 -8.52 21.77 -2.65
N LEU A 208 -8.67 20.86 -1.70
CA LEU A 208 -7.78 19.67 -1.58
C LEU A 208 -8.47 18.47 -2.20
N ARG A 209 -8.01 18.07 -3.39
CA ARG A 209 -8.62 16.98 -4.17
C ARG A 209 -7.62 15.86 -4.41
N ILE A 210 -8.11 14.63 -4.29
CA ILE A 210 -7.38 13.41 -4.60
C ILE A 210 -8.08 12.76 -5.81
N PRO A 211 -7.37 12.46 -6.91
CA PRO A 211 -5.91 12.51 -7.10
C PRO A 211 -5.35 13.84 -7.66
N GLU A 212 -6.15 14.84 -7.97
CA GLU A 212 -5.74 15.97 -8.81
C GLU A 212 -4.72 16.89 -8.15
N ASP A 213 -4.89 17.21 -6.88
CA ASP A 213 -3.96 18.06 -6.15
C ASP A 213 -2.97 17.21 -5.35
N ILE A 214 -3.42 16.00 -4.94
CA ILE A 214 -2.65 15.06 -4.11
C ILE A 214 -2.78 13.66 -4.71
N LEU A 215 -1.70 13.12 -5.23
CA LEU A 215 -1.59 11.70 -5.53
C LEU A 215 -1.21 10.98 -4.24
N LEU A 216 -2.06 10.08 -3.75
CA LEU A 216 -1.90 9.45 -2.46
C LEU A 216 -1.61 7.96 -2.59
N LEU A 217 -0.53 7.51 -1.93
CA LEU A 217 -0.10 6.12 -1.94
C LEU A 217 0.09 5.63 -0.50
N GLY A 218 -0.57 4.52 -0.17
CA GLY A 218 -0.42 3.79 1.09
C GLY A 218 0.58 2.64 0.99
N THR A 219 0.63 1.81 2.04
CA THR A 219 1.41 0.57 2.11
C THR A 219 0.63 -0.47 2.90
N ASP A 220 0.86 -1.75 2.61
CA ASP A 220 0.33 -3.01 3.15
C ASP A 220 -0.79 -3.59 2.29
N ASN A 221 -1.39 -2.82 1.40
CA ASN A 221 -2.54 -3.21 0.57
C ASN A 221 -3.62 -3.91 1.42
N ASP A 222 -4.07 -3.21 2.48
CA ASP A 222 -5.24 -3.61 3.25
C ASP A 222 -6.48 -3.35 2.39
N GLU A 223 -7.07 -4.43 1.86
CA GLU A 223 -8.21 -4.31 0.95
C GLU A 223 -9.40 -3.62 1.60
N THR A 224 -9.63 -3.86 2.89
CA THR A 224 -10.73 -3.23 3.64
C THR A 224 -10.54 -1.72 3.71
N VAL A 225 -9.37 -1.27 4.12
CA VAL A 225 -9.04 0.16 4.21
C VAL A 225 -9.00 0.78 2.81
N CYS A 226 -8.35 0.13 1.84
CA CYS A 226 -8.23 0.66 0.48
C CYS A 226 -9.59 0.84 -0.21
N GLN A 227 -10.57 -0.06 0.04
CA GLN A 227 -11.92 0.04 -0.51
C GLN A 227 -12.81 1.02 0.26
N LEU A 228 -12.60 1.17 1.58
CA LEU A 228 -13.30 2.16 2.40
C LEU A 228 -12.98 3.59 1.96
N CYS A 229 -11.78 3.82 1.42
CA CYS A 229 -11.33 5.11 0.94
C CYS A 229 -12.15 5.61 -0.26
N LEU A 230 -12.49 6.90 -0.28
CA LEU A 230 -13.08 7.61 -1.42
C LEU A 230 -12.24 8.87 -1.72
N PRO A 231 -11.44 8.85 -2.83
CA PRO A 231 -11.27 7.78 -3.82
C PRO A 231 -10.54 6.55 -3.28
N GLN A 232 -10.76 5.36 -3.88
CA GLN A 232 -10.10 4.12 -3.48
C GLN A 232 -8.58 4.26 -3.50
N LEU A 233 -7.93 3.75 -2.44
CA LEU A 233 -6.52 3.98 -2.16
C LEU A 233 -5.59 3.03 -2.94
N SER A 234 -4.65 3.59 -3.67
CA SER A 234 -3.49 2.89 -4.22
C SER A 234 -2.51 2.54 -3.10
N SER A 235 -1.92 1.35 -3.14
CA SER A 235 -1.07 0.90 -2.04
C SER A 235 0.05 -0.03 -2.52
N VAL A 236 1.19 0.00 -1.83
CA VAL A 236 2.30 -0.96 -2.02
C VAL A 236 1.91 -2.28 -1.38
N ALA A 237 1.85 -3.35 -2.17
CA ALA A 237 1.57 -4.70 -1.70
C ALA A 237 2.86 -5.37 -1.18
N LEU A 238 2.72 -6.15 -0.10
CA LEU A 238 3.79 -6.89 0.55
C LEU A 238 3.50 -8.38 0.55
N ASP A 239 4.55 -9.22 0.56
CA ASP A 239 4.46 -10.69 0.58
C ASP A 239 4.30 -11.29 2.00
N VAL A 240 3.49 -10.65 2.84
CA VAL A 240 3.31 -11.00 4.27
C VAL A 240 2.80 -12.44 4.47
N GLU A 241 1.94 -12.94 3.58
CA GLU A 241 1.44 -14.32 3.64
C GLU A 241 2.58 -15.33 3.41
N ILE A 242 3.47 -15.04 2.46
CA ILE A 242 4.67 -15.85 2.21
C ILE A 242 5.56 -15.84 3.45
N ALA A 243 5.76 -14.70 4.10
CA ALA A 243 6.52 -14.60 5.34
C ALA A 243 5.90 -15.44 6.47
N GLY A 244 4.57 -15.44 6.60
CA GLY A 244 3.85 -16.31 7.55
C GLY A 244 4.12 -17.79 7.32
N TYR A 245 4.13 -18.22 6.06
CA TYR A 245 4.47 -19.59 5.69
C TYR A 245 5.93 -19.93 6.05
N GLN A 246 6.87 -19.01 5.74
CA GLN A 246 8.30 -19.19 6.07
C GLN A 246 8.56 -19.25 7.58
N VAL A 247 7.85 -18.40 8.36
CA VAL A 247 7.92 -18.46 9.83
C VAL A 247 7.49 -19.81 10.36
N ALA A 248 6.38 -20.36 9.83
CA ALA A 248 5.92 -21.68 10.22
C ALA A 248 6.92 -22.78 9.86
N THR A 249 7.49 -22.72 8.65
CA THR A 249 8.55 -23.64 8.22
C THR A 249 9.76 -23.60 9.15
N LEU A 250 10.20 -22.39 9.54
CA LEU A 250 11.35 -22.22 10.43
C LEU A 250 11.05 -22.73 11.84
N ILE A 251 9.88 -22.44 12.41
CA ILE A 251 9.49 -22.93 13.74
C ILE A 251 9.47 -24.47 13.74
N GLU A 252 8.83 -25.10 12.75
CA GLU A 252 8.78 -26.58 12.64
C GLU A 252 10.19 -27.18 12.57
N TYR A 253 11.08 -26.58 11.76
CA TYR A 253 12.49 -27.00 11.68
C TYR A 253 13.20 -26.90 13.04
N LEU A 254 13.01 -25.79 13.77
CA LEU A 254 13.64 -25.54 15.06
C LEU A 254 13.14 -26.49 16.16
N LEU A 255 11.90 -26.93 16.08
CA LEU A 255 11.35 -27.91 17.04
C LEU A 255 12.02 -29.28 16.94
N GLY A 256 12.70 -29.58 15.85
CA GLY A 256 13.53 -30.77 15.69
C GLY A 256 14.84 -30.75 16.50
N PHE A 257 15.25 -29.61 17.06
CA PHE A 257 16.48 -29.44 17.83
C PHE A 257 16.24 -29.31 19.34
N PRO A 258 17.19 -29.75 20.19
CA PRO A 258 17.17 -29.43 21.61
C PRO A 258 17.13 -27.90 21.83
N PRO A 259 16.44 -27.39 22.87
CA PRO A 259 16.29 -25.94 23.10
C PRO A 259 17.60 -25.16 23.08
N GLN A 260 18.68 -25.73 23.59
CA GLN A 260 20.02 -25.10 23.70
C GLN A 260 20.71 -24.92 22.35
N GLU A 261 20.31 -25.66 21.30
CA GLU A 261 20.90 -25.61 19.97
C GLU A 261 20.11 -24.75 19.00
N ARG A 262 18.84 -24.46 19.28
CA ARG A 262 17.91 -23.76 18.38
C ARG A 262 18.41 -22.39 17.94
N SER A 263 19.05 -21.63 18.82
CA SER A 263 19.56 -20.29 18.51
C SER A 263 20.64 -20.28 17.43
N ARG A 264 21.35 -21.40 17.20
CA ARG A 264 22.34 -21.54 16.13
C ARG A 264 21.73 -21.59 14.73
N HIS A 265 20.42 -21.84 14.65
CA HIS A 265 19.66 -22.02 13.42
C HIS A 265 18.66 -20.89 13.18
N TYR A 266 18.71 -19.81 13.98
CA TYR A 266 17.84 -18.65 13.80
C TYR A 266 18.21 -17.92 12.53
N SER A 267 17.20 -17.53 11.78
CA SER A 267 17.32 -16.66 10.62
C SER A 267 16.14 -15.71 10.55
N ASP A 268 16.39 -14.49 10.10
CA ASP A 268 15.33 -13.51 9.93
C ASP A 268 14.46 -13.84 8.72
N ILE A 269 13.18 -13.54 8.84
CA ILE A 269 12.19 -13.61 7.77
C ILE A 269 11.98 -12.21 7.20
N ILE A 270 12.24 -12.05 5.90
CA ILE A 270 12.20 -10.73 5.27
C ILE A 270 10.94 -10.63 4.39
N VAL A 271 10.04 -9.73 4.79
CA VAL A 271 8.86 -9.33 4.01
C VAL A 271 9.28 -8.34 2.93
N ARG A 272 8.92 -8.60 1.68
CA ARG A 272 9.30 -7.76 0.54
C ARG A 272 8.11 -7.05 -0.08
N PRO A 273 8.32 -5.82 -0.59
CA PRO A 273 7.35 -5.21 -1.47
C PRO A 273 7.30 -5.97 -2.81
N THR A 274 6.10 -6.20 -3.32
CA THR A 274 5.90 -6.97 -4.55
C THR A 274 5.55 -6.07 -5.74
N HIS A 275 4.54 -5.23 -5.59
CA HIS A 275 4.06 -4.31 -6.63
C HIS A 275 3.17 -3.23 -6.01
N ILE A 276 2.80 -2.24 -6.82
CA ILE A 276 1.81 -1.24 -6.42
C ILE A 276 0.46 -1.60 -7.03
N VAL A 277 -0.53 -1.77 -6.17
CA VAL A 277 -1.94 -1.90 -6.58
C VAL A 277 -2.49 -0.50 -6.84
N THR A 278 -2.53 -0.12 -8.10
CA THR A 278 -3.03 1.19 -8.52
C THR A 278 -4.54 1.23 -8.45
N ARG A 279 -5.09 2.23 -7.74
CA ARG A 279 -6.50 2.57 -7.64
C ARG A 279 -6.70 4.07 -7.92
N HIS A 280 -7.86 4.61 -7.56
CA HIS A 280 -8.23 5.98 -7.92
C HIS A 280 -7.40 7.08 -7.25
N SER A 281 -6.82 6.85 -6.07
CA SER A 281 -6.06 7.88 -5.35
C SER A 281 -4.77 8.33 -6.03
N THR A 282 -4.30 7.59 -7.04
CA THR A 282 -3.17 7.95 -7.89
C THR A 282 -3.50 7.86 -9.37
N ASP A 283 -4.78 7.77 -9.75
CA ASP A 283 -5.22 7.63 -11.15
C ASP A 283 -5.30 9.00 -11.85
N ALA A 284 -4.21 9.78 -11.73
CA ALA A 284 -3.99 11.00 -12.48
C ALA A 284 -2.61 10.96 -13.10
N LEU A 285 -2.50 11.46 -14.33
CA LEU A 285 -1.24 11.86 -14.91
C LEU A 285 -1.01 13.34 -14.54
N VAL A 286 0.11 13.60 -13.90
CA VAL A 286 0.50 14.96 -13.58
C VAL A 286 1.07 15.62 -14.83
N ASN A 287 0.50 16.73 -15.22
CA ASN A 287 0.98 17.54 -16.32
C ASN A 287 1.30 18.94 -15.81
N ASP A 288 2.45 19.50 -16.23
CA ASP A 288 2.89 20.84 -15.83
C ASP A 288 1.94 21.94 -16.31
N ASN A 289 1.16 21.66 -17.37
CA ASN A 289 0.17 22.59 -17.88
C ASN A 289 -1.19 22.38 -17.16
N PRO A 290 -1.66 23.34 -16.36
CA PRO A 290 -2.91 23.22 -15.58
C PRO A 290 -4.14 23.05 -16.48
N TYR A 291 -4.10 23.54 -17.70
CA TYR A 291 -5.19 23.37 -18.66
C TYR A 291 -5.25 21.94 -19.18
N ILE A 292 -4.10 21.33 -19.47
CA ILE A 292 -4.03 19.92 -19.86
C ILE A 292 -4.46 19.02 -18.70
N SER A 293 -4.00 19.27 -17.45
CA SER A 293 -4.47 18.55 -16.27
C SER A 293 -6.00 18.61 -16.11
N ARG A 294 -6.63 19.76 -16.39
CA ARG A 294 -8.08 19.90 -16.39
C ARG A 294 -8.77 19.07 -17.47
N ILE A 295 -8.19 18.99 -18.66
CA ILE A 295 -8.70 18.17 -19.77
C ILE A 295 -8.58 16.68 -19.42
N LEU A 296 -7.43 16.24 -18.92
CA LEU A 296 -7.19 14.85 -18.53
C LEU A 296 -8.21 14.38 -17.48
N ARG A 297 -8.49 15.24 -16.49
CA ARG A 297 -9.51 14.99 -15.48
C ARG A 297 -10.89 14.80 -16.10
N TYR A 298 -11.31 15.77 -16.91
CA TYR A 298 -12.63 15.70 -17.56
C TYR A 298 -12.79 14.41 -18.38
N ILE A 299 -11.75 14.00 -19.09
CA ILE A 299 -11.74 12.73 -19.84
C ILE A 299 -11.89 11.54 -18.89
N GLY A 300 -11.14 11.52 -17.77
CA GLY A 300 -11.22 10.46 -16.76
C GLY A 300 -12.62 10.31 -16.15
N ASP A 301 -13.22 11.45 -15.73
CA ASP A 301 -14.54 11.50 -15.11
C ASP A 301 -15.67 11.10 -16.07
N ASN A 302 -15.48 11.34 -17.36
CA ASN A 302 -16.50 11.11 -18.40
C ASN A 302 -16.17 9.98 -19.37
N VAL A 303 -15.27 9.06 -19.00
CA VAL A 303 -14.78 7.99 -19.89
C VAL A 303 -15.89 7.09 -20.45
N GLY A 304 -16.98 6.89 -19.70
CA GLY A 304 -18.15 6.12 -20.09
C GLY A 304 -19.21 6.91 -20.91
N LYS A 305 -18.94 8.19 -21.23
CA LYS A 305 -19.87 9.04 -21.98
C LYS A 305 -19.22 9.49 -23.30
N PRO A 306 -20.01 9.87 -24.31
CA PRO A 306 -19.49 10.56 -25.47
C PRO A 306 -18.81 11.87 -25.04
N ILE A 307 -17.54 12.05 -25.37
CA ILE A 307 -16.77 13.27 -25.09
C ILE A 307 -16.54 13.98 -26.43
N ARG A 308 -16.99 15.22 -26.54
CA ARG A 308 -16.78 16.08 -27.71
C ARG A 308 -15.64 17.06 -27.46
N VAL A 309 -14.84 17.35 -28.47
CA VAL A 309 -13.70 18.29 -28.33
C VAL A 309 -14.17 19.69 -27.93
N GLU A 310 -15.34 20.09 -28.37
CA GLU A 310 -15.98 21.38 -28.03
C GLU A 310 -16.22 21.51 -26.51
N GLU A 311 -16.56 20.41 -25.83
CA GLU A 311 -16.72 20.39 -24.37
C GLU A 311 -15.37 20.63 -23.67
N LEU A 312 -14.30 20.04 -24.22
CA LEU A 312 -12.96 20.22 -23.69
C LEU A 312 -12.44 21.65 -23.92
N VAL A 313 -12.71 22.23 -25.07
CA VAL A 313 -12.36 23.64 -25.36
C VAL A 313 -13.05 24.61 -24.40
N ALA A 314 -14.31 24.34 -24.06
CA ALA A 314 -15.07 25.18 -23.11
C ALA A 314 -14.48 25.17 -21.68
N LEU A 315 -13.63 24.19 -21.34
CA LEU A 315 -13.01 24.08 -20.01
C LEU A 315 -11.76 24.96 -19.84
N VAL A 316 -11.19 25.45 -20.92
CA VAL A 316 -9.88 26.13 -20.92
C VAL A 316 -9.90 27.40 -21.76
N PRO A 317 -9.13 28.44 -21.43
CA PRO A 317 -9.06 29.67 -22.24
C PRO A 317 -8.13 29.50 -23.45
N MET A 318 -8.42 28.49 -24.29
CA MET A 318 -7.61 28.14 -25.48
C MET A 318 -8.50 27.93 -26.70
N SER A 319 -8.00 28.28 -27.88
CA SER A 319 -8.66 27.85 -29.11
C SER A 319 -8.52 26.32 -29.29
N ARG A 320 -9.43 25.72 -30.07
CA ARG A 320 -9.37 24.28 -30.39
C ARG A 320 -7.99 23.84 -30.89
N ARG A 321 -7.42 24.57 -31.85
CA ARG A 321 -6.10 24.28 -32.43
C ARG A 321 -5.00 24.37 -31.38
N SER A 322 -5.00 25.44 -30.57
CA SER A 322 -4.02 25.60 -29.48
C SER A 322 -4.12 24.49 -28.42
N LEU A 323 -5.34 24.06 -28.09
CA LEU A 323 -5.55 22.94 -27.17
C LEU A 323 -5.03 21.62 -27.75
N GLU A 324 -5.36 21.28 -29.00
CA GLU A 324 -4.92 20.06 -29.67
C GLU A 324 -3.39 20.03 -29.81
N ASP A 325 -2.75 21.15 -30.18
CA ASP A 325 -1.28 21.26 -30.29
C ASP A 325 -0.61 21.11 -28.91
N THR A 326 -1.10 21.85 -27.90
CA THR A 326 -0.55 21.78 -26.54
C THR A 326 -0.74 20.41 -25.92
N PHE A 327 -1.90 19.78 -26.12
CA PHE A 327 -2.17 18.43 -25.63
C PHE A 327 -1.24 17.41 -26.28
N SER A 328 -1.06 17.49 -27.61
CA SER A 328 -0.17 16.58 -28.34
C SER A 328 1.29 16.75 -27.92
N GLN A 329 1.76 17.98 -27.73
CA GLN A 329 3.11 18.25 -27.21
C GLN A 329 3.30 17.71 -25.78
N SER A 330 2.32 17.89 -24.91
CA SER A 330 2.40 17.48 -23.50
C SER A 330 2.24 15.97 -23.30
N MET A 331 1.39 15.32 -24.11
CA MET A 331 0.99 13.92 -23.90
C MET A 331 1.59 12.95 -24.94
N GLY A 332 2.29 13.46 -25.96
CA GLY A 332 2.83 12.63 -27.04
C GLY A 332 1.76 11.95 -27.92
N THR A 333 0.48 12.32 -27.74
CA THR A 333 -0.65 11.72 -28.46
C THR A 333 -1.80 12.72 -28.64
N SER A 334 -2.70 12.47 -29.61
CA SER A 334 -3.85 13.34 -29.79
C SER A 334 -4.92 13.11 -28.70
N ILE A 335 -5.75 14.13 -28.44
CA ILE A 335 -6.88 14.06 -27.50
C ILE A 335 -7.78 12.84 -27.82
N TYR A 336 -8.07 12.62 -29.10
CA TYR A 336 -8.90 11.49 -29.54
C TYR A 336 -8.28 10.14 -29.18
N GLN A 337 -6.98 9.95 -29.48
CA GLN A 337 -6.26 8.71 -29.17
C GLN A 337 -6.17 8.51 -27.65
N TYR A 338 -5.97 9.56 -26.88
CA TYR A 338 -5.93 9.49 -25.42
C TYR A 338 -7.29 9.04 -24.83
N ILE A 339 -8.41 9.60 -25.32
CA ILE A 339 -9.76 9.17 -24.94
C ILE A 339 -9.96 7.68 -25.20
N ILE A 340 -9.55 7.20 -26.38
CA ILE A 340 -9.66 5.78 -26.73
C ILE A 340 -8.81 4.91 -25.80
N GLN A 341 -7.55 5.27 -25.55
CA GLN A 341 -6.65 4.53 -24.66
C GLN A 341 -7.24 4.45 -23.25
N THR A 342 -7.75 5.56 -22.71
CA THR A 342 -8.39 5.61 -21.39
C THR A 342 -9.61 4.68 -21.31
N ARG A 343 -10.43 4.66 -22.35
CA ARG A 343 -11.59 3.76 -22.46
C ARG A 343 -11.19 2.29 -22.49
N VAL A 344 -10.20 1.95 -23.31
CA VAL A 344 -9.68 0.58 -23.43
C VAL A 344 -9.05 0.13 -22.11
N SER A 345 -8.32 0.99 -21.43
CA SER A 345 -7.73 0.69 -20.11
C SER A 345 -8.80 0.42 -19.05
N ARG A 346 -9.88 1.23 -19.01
CA ARG A 346 -11.01 0.98 -18.09
C ARG A 346 -11.72 -0.34 -18.43
N PHE A 347 -12.00 -0.60 -19.69
CA PHE A 347 -12.59 -1.83 -20.16
C PHE A 347 -11.74 -3.05 -19.78
N GLN A 348 -10.43 -2.96 -19.93
CA GLN A 348 -9.49 -4.00 -19.52
C GLN A 348 -9.53 -4.28 -18.01
N LYS A 349 -9.59 -3.24 -17.18
CA LYS A 349 -9.73 -3.38 -15.72
C LYS A 349 -11.01 -4.11 -15.34
N LEU A 350 -12.15 -3.77 -15.94
CA LEU A 350 -13.43 -4.44 -15.69
C LEU A 350 -13.38 -5.94 -16.03
N ILE A 351 -12.74 -6.29 -17.15
CA ILE A 351 -12.55 -7.68 -17.56
C ILE A 351 -11.62 -8.42 -16.57
N GLN A 352 -10.54 -7.79 -16.14
CA GLN A 352 -9.62 -8.36 -15.15
C GLN A 352 -10.28 -8.62 -13.80
N ASN A 353 -11.28 -7.82 -13.44
CA ASN A 353 -12.10 -7.98 -12.24
C ASN A 353 -13.21 -9.04 -12.39
N GLY A 354 -13.16 -9.87 -13.44
CA GLY A 354 -14.06 -11.00 -13.64
C GLY A 354 -15.34 -10.68 -14.39
N GLN A 355 -15.53 -9.47 -14.88
CA GLN A 355 -16.71 -9.14 -15.70
C GLN A 355 -16.56 -9.73 -17.11
N SER A 356 -17.68 -10.19 -17.67
CA SER A 356 -17.70 -10.55 -19.09
C SER A 356 -17.51 -9.30 -19.95
N PRO A 357 -16.86 -9.41 -21.13
CA PRO A 357 -16.65 -8.27 -22.01
C PRO A 357 -17.95 -7.52 -22.40
N SER A 358 -19.05 -8.23 -22.53
CA SER A 358 -20.34 -7.61 -22.84
C SER A 358 -20.91 -6.82 -21.66
N GLN A 359 -20.76 -7.33 -20.43
CA GLN A 359 -21.17 -6.63 -19.21
C GLN A 359 -20.31 -5.38 -18.97
N ALA A 360 -18.99 -5.50 -19.13
CA ALA A 360 -18.08 -4.37 -19.02
C ALA A 360 -18.40 -3.24 -20.01
N ALA A 361 -18.73 -3.58 -21.27
CA ALA A 361 -19.15 -2.61 -22.27
C ALA A 361 -20.49 -1.93 -21.90
N LEU A 362 -21.45 -2.71 -21.40
CA LEU A 362 -22.75 -2.20 -20.95
C LEU A 362 -22.60 -1.23 -19.77
N GLU A 363 -21.78 -1.59 -18.77
CA GLU A 363 -21.47 -0.72 -17.61
C GLU A 363 -20.84 0.61 -18.04
N MET A 364 -19.99 0.56 -19.07
CA MET A 364 -19.38 1.76 -19.64
C MET A 364 -20.31 2.54 -20.56
N GLY A 365 -21.55 2.09 -20.80
CA GLY A 365 -22.48 2.73 -21.73
C GLY A 365 -21.99 2.77 -23.18
N MET A 366 -21.16 1.80 -23.59
CA MET A 366 -20.50 1.79 -24.91
C MET A 366 -20.83 0.54 -25.71
N ASP A 367 -20.79 0.69 -27.04
CA ASP A 367 -20.95 -0.44 -27.94
C ASP A 367 -19.76 -1.41 -27.83
N TYR A 368 -20.07 -2.69 -27.55
CA TYR A 368 -19.06 -3.74 -27.38
C TYR A 368 -18.18 -3.92 -28.64
N LYS A 369 -18.76 -3.84 -29.86
CA LYS A 369 -18.00 -4.06 -31.08
C LYS A 369 -16.94 -2.98 -31.28
N VAL A 370 -17.28 -1.73 -30.92
CA VAL A 370 -16.34 -0.60 -30.97
C VAL A 370 -15.22 -0.81 -29.96
N LEU A 371 -15.57 -1.12 -28.70
CA LEU A 371 -14.56 -1.36 -27.64
C LEU A 371 -13.66 -2.56 -27.98
N ALA A 372 -14.22 -3.67 -28.46
CA ALA A 372 -13.46 -4.87 -28.79
C ALA A 372 -12.49 -4.63 -29.96
N ARG A 373 -12.87 -3.83 -30.95
CA ARG A 373 -12.00 -3.44 -32.07
C ARG A 373 -10.82 -2.59 -31.57
N GLU A 374 -11.09 -1.57 -30.78
CA GLU A 374 -10.05 -0.69 -30.23
C GLU A 374 -9.16 -1.43 -29.24
N PHE A 375 -9.72 -2.32 -28.42
CA PHE A 375 -8.99 -3.18 -27.52
C PHE A 375 -7.99 -4.07 -28.27
N LYS A 376 -8.44 -4.74 -29.36
CA LYS A 376 -7.57 -5.56 -30.20
C LYS A 376 -6.48 -4.72 -30.89
N ARG A 377 -6.81 -3.51 -31.34
CA ARG A 377 -5.86 -2.60 -31.96
C ARG A 377 -4.73 -2.19 -30.99
N ILE A 378 -5.06 -1.98 -29.70
CA ILE A 378 -4.11 -1.50 -28.68
C ILE A 378 -3.35 -2.68 -28.04
N ASN A 379 -4.02 -3.80 -27.75
CA ASN A 379 -3.43 -4.92 -27.01
C ASN A 379 -2.96 -6.09 -27.89
N GLY A 380 -3.22 -6.05 -29.19
CA GLY A 380 -2.89 -7.13 -30.13
C GLY A 380 -3.83 -8.35 -30.08
N LEU A 381 -4.57 -8.53 -28.99
CA LEU A 381 -5.50 -9.64 -28.75
C LEU A 381 -6.94 -9.13 -28.63
N SER A 382 -7.93 -9.93 -29.04
CA SER A 382 -9.32 -9.64 -28.72
C SER A 382 -9.61 -9.80 -27.23
N PRO A 383 -10.68 -9.18 -26.67
CA PRO A 383 -11.03 -9.35 -25.26
C PRO A 383 -11.18 -10.80 -24.81
N LYS A 384 -11.71 -11.69 -25.68
CA LYS A 384 -11.82 -13.13 -25.40
C LYS A 384 -10.46 -13.83 -25.35
N GLU A 385 -9.60 -13.59 -26.33
CA GLU A 385 -8.22 -14.13 -26.37
C GLU A 385 -7.41 -13.63 -25.16
N TYR A 386 -7.60 -12.38 -24.76
CA TYR A 386 -6.96 -11.81 -23.58
C TYR A 386 -7.35 -12.50 -22.28
N ILE A 387 -8.63 -12.82 -22.09
CA ILE A 387 -9.10 -13.58 -20.91
C ILE A 387 -8.48 -14.99 -20.93
N GLN A 388 -8.50 -15.67 -22.07
CA GLN A 388 -7.95 -17.03 -22.21
C GLN A 388 -6.45 -17.10 -21.99
N SER A 389 -5.69 -16.04 -22.31
CA SER A 389 -4.23 -15.98 -22.09
C SER A 389 -3.83 -15.76 -20.64
N LYS A 390 -4.78 -15.45 -19.74
CA LYS A 390 -4.56 -15.20 -18.32
C LYS A 390 -5.15 -16.27 -17.39
N LEU A 391 -5.90 -17.22 -17.95
CA LEU A 391 -6.31 -18.45 -17.30
C LEU A 391 -5.25 -19.53 -17.47
#